data_fcfbf9c8ac3abfa6c255ca01e6b342cf
#
_entry.id   fcfbf9c8ac3abfa6c255ca01e6b342cf
#
_cell.length_a   1.000
_cell.length_b   1.000
_cell.length_c   1.000
_cell.angle_alpha   90.00
_cell.angle_beta   90.00
_cell.angle_gamma   90.00
#
_symmetry.space_group_name_H-M   'P 1'
#
loop_
_entity.id
_entity.type
_entity.pdbx_description
1 polymer ?
#
loop_
_entity_poly.entity_id
_entity_poly.type
_entity_poly.pdbx_seq_one_letter_code
_entity_poly.pdbx_strand_id
1 'polypeptide(L)'
;MATSILIIFLIVYLGMILGGLPFLRLDRTGVALLGAIALISINALSLEQAVASIHLPTMALLFAFMVVSAQMRLGGFYDWVTHKLAGLALGPASLLGVLVVVSAALSAVFSNDIVCLAMAPLLVDACRRRGLAPVPFLLALACASNIG
;
A
#
# COMPACT_ATOMS: atom_id res chain seq x y z
N MET A 1 32.52 -0.17 13.26
CA MET A 1 31.78 0.02 12.00
C MET A 1 30.63 -0.96 11.83
N ALA A 2 30.84 -2.28 11.78
CA ALA A 2 29.74 -3.26 11.62
C ALA A 2 28.64 -3.13 12.70
N THR A 3 29.00 -2.93 13.95
CA THR A 3 28.06 -2.75 15.06
C THR A 3 27.22 -1.49 14.91
N SER A 4 27.80 -0.37 14.45
CA SER A 4 27.08 0.89 14.22
C SER A 4 26.07 0.75 13.08
N ILE A 5 26.44 0.06 12.01
CA ILE A 5 25.56 -0.25 10.88
C ILE A 5 24.38 -1.11 11.35
N LEU A 6 24.66 -2.15 12.15
CA LEU A 6 23.63 -3.04 12.69
C LEU A 6 22.64 -2.27 13.59
N ILE A 7 23.14 -1.39 14.46
CA ILE A 7 22.30 -0.58 15.35
C ILE A 7 21.38 0.34 14.52
N ILE A 8 21.92 1.05 13.54
CA ILE A 8 21.14 1.93 12.65
C ILE A 8 20.08 1.11 11.91
N PHE A 9 20.46 -0.04 11.36
CA PHE A 9 19.53 -0.93 10.68
C PHE A 9 18.38 -1.38 11.59
N LEU A 10 18.69 -1.82 12.81
CA LEU A 10 17.67 -2.25 13.77
C LEU A 10 16.73 -1.13 14.18
N ILE A 11 17.26 0.09 14.41
CA ILE A 11 16.45 1.27 14.77
C ILE A 11 15.50 1.62 13.61
N VAL A 12 16.02 1.66 12.37
CA VAL A 12 15.22 1.94 11.17
C VAL A 12 14.13 0.88 10.98
N TYR A 13 14.50 -0.39 11.11
CA TYR A 13 13.58 -1.50 10.93
C TYR A 13 12.46 -1.49 11.97
N LEU A 14 12.79 -1.26 13.24
CA LEU A 14 11.80 -1.09 14.31
C LEU A 14 10.90 0.13 14.08
N GLY A 15 11.47 1.26 13.69
CA GLY A 15 10.68 2.46 13.37
C GLY A 15 9.72 2.24 12.21
N MET A 16 10.13 1.48 11.20
CA MET A 16 9.25 1.12 10.08
C MET A 16 8.11 0.17 10.51
N ILE A 17 8.38 -0.81 11.38
CA ILE A 17 7.37 -1.73 11.93
C ILE A 17 6.35 -0.97 12.78
N LEU A 18 6.82 -0.06 13.65
CA LEU A 18 5.97 0.74 14.53
C LEU A 18 5.18 1.83 13.77
N GLY A 19 5.47 2.04 12.49
CA GLY A 19 4.81 3.05 11.66
C GLY A 19 5.38 4.46 11.81
N GLY A 20 6.45 4.63 12.60
CA GLY A 20 7.14 5.88 12.87
C GLY A 20 7.90 5.83 14.18
N LEU A 21 8.65 6.87 14.49
CA LEU A 21 9.31 7.02 15.79
C LEU A 21 8.38 7.78 16.74
N PRO A 22 8.13 7.28 17.96
CA PRO A 22 7.11 7.83 18.89
C PRO A 22 7.38 9.28 19.33
N PHE A 23 8.62 9.76 19.20
CA PHE A 23 9.01 11.14 19.56
C PHE A 23 9.16 12.07 18.35
N LEU A 24 9.13 11.55 17.14
CA LEU A 24 9.29 12.31 15.90
C LEU A 24 8.05 12.09 15.03
N ARG A 25 7.46 13.18 14.51
CA ARG A 25 6.36 13.11 13.53
C ARG A 25 6.91 12.66 12.17
N LEU A 26 7.55 11.50 12.15
CA LEU A 26 8.14 10.89 10.96
C LEU A 26 7.32 9.63 10.62
N ASP A 27 6.93 9.55 9.38
CA ASP A 27 6.38 8.33 8.80
C ASP A 27 7.49 7.32 8.48
N ARG A 28 7.11 6.15 7.97
CA ARG A 28 8.04 5.07 7.60
C ARG A 28 9.11 5.54 6.63
N THR A 29 8.75 6.39 5.68
CA THR A 29 9.66 6.95 4.67
C THR A 29 10.68 7.87 5.31
N GLY A 30 10.25 8.73 6.22
CA GLY A 30 11.13 9.63 6.96
C GLY A 30 12.15 8.86 7.82
N VAL A 31 11.72 7.77 8.47
CA VAL A 31 12.62 6.90 9.25
C VAL A 31 13.67 6.25 8.36
N ALA A 32 13.28 5.72 7.20
CA ALA A 32 14.21 5.11 6.24
C ALA A 32 15.22 6.14 5.71
N LEU A 33 14.75 7.34 5.37
CA LEU A 33 15.61 8.42 4.90
C LEU A 33 16.63 8.86 5.95
N LEU A 34 16.22 9.02 7.22
CA LEU A 34 17.14 9.32 8.31
C LEU A 34 18.19 8.22 8.50
N GLY A 35 17.80 6.95 8.37
CA GLY A 35 18.73 5.83 8.40
C GLY A 35 19.79 5.91 7.29
N ALA A 36 19.38 6.23 6.08
CA ALA A 36 20.29 6.40 4.95
C ALA A 36 21.26 7.58 5.18
N ILE A 37 20.76 8.71 5.67
CA ILE A 37 21.60 9.87 6.03
C ILE A 37 22.58 9.50 7.13
N ALA A 38 22.17 8.78 8.17
CA ALA A 38 23.02 8.35 9.25
C ALA A 38 24.18 7.44 8.76
N LEU A 39 23.90 6.49 7.86
CA LEU A 39 24.92 5.62 7.26
C LEU A 39 25.96 6.41 6.44
N ILE A 40 25.52 7.41 5.68
CA ILE A 40 26.41 8.29 4.93
C ILE A 40 27.25 9.14 5.91
N SER A 41 26.63 9.69 6.97
CA SER A 41 27.28 10.57 7.93
C SER A 41 28.40 9.86 8.71
N ILE A 42 28.27 8.57 9.02
CA ILE A 42 29.31 7.79 9.67
C ILE A 42 30.35 7.21 8.67
N ASN A 43 30.28 7.63 7.40
CA ASN A 43 31.12 7.10 6.30
C ASN A 43 31.06 5.57 6.15
N ALA A 44 29.95 4.95 6.55
CA ALA A 44 29.70 3.53 6.31
C ALA A 44 29.31 3.26 4.85
N LEU A 45 28.75 4.27 4.18
CA LEU A 45 28.33 4.25 2.79
C LEU A 45 28.75 5.56 2.12
N SER A 46 29.43 5.51 0.97
CA SER A 46 29.70 6.70 0.19
C SER A 46 28.45 7.20 -0.54
N LEU A 47 28.41 8.47 -0.89
CA LEU A 47 27.27 9.02 -1.65
C LEU A 47 27.10 8.29 -3.01
N GLU A 48 28.20 7.94 -3.66
CA GLU A 48 28.19 7.21 -4.94
C GLU A 48 27.57 5.81 -4.76
N GLN A 49 27.94 5.10 -3.69
CA GLN A 49 27.39 3.80 -3.35
C GLN A 49 25.89 3.90 -2.99
N ALA A 50 25.49 4.95 -2.27
CA ALA A 50 24.09 5.21 -1.97
C ALA A 50 23.28 5.43 -3.24
N VAL A 51 23.75 6.24 -4.18
CA VAL A 51 23.11 6.47 -5.49
C VAL A 51 23.07 5.17 -6.31
N ALA A 52 24.18 4.41 -6.34
CA ALA A 52 24.24 3.13 -7.07
C ALA A 52 23.30 2.06 -6.51
N SER A 53 22.89 2.20 -5.23
CA SER A 53 21.91 1.31 -4.60
C SER A 53 20.47 1.55 -5.08
N ILE A 54 20.21 2.68 -5.77
CA ILE A 54 18.90 3.00 -6.33
C ILE A 54 18.72 2.24 -7.65
N HIS A 55 17.84 1.24 -7.64
CA HIS A 55 17.55 0.48 -8.85
C HIS A 55 16.53 1.24 -9.74
N LEU A 56 17.04 2.10 -10.63
CA LEU A 56 16.22 2.96 -11.50
C LEU A 56 15.14 2.20 -12.30
N PRO A 57 15.39 1.01 -12.86
CA PRO A 57 14.33 0.26 -13.54
C PRO A 57 13.14 -0.07 -12.64
N THR A 58 13.37 -0.44 -11.38
CA THR A 58 12.29 -0.71 -10.41
C THR A 58 11.52 0.57 -10.09
N MET A 59 12.22 1.70 -9.90
CA MET A 59 11.56 2.99 -9.64
C MET A 59 10.71 3.42 -10.83
N ALA A 60 11.22 3.26 -12.06
CA ALA A 60 10.47 3.56 -13.28
C ALA A 60 9.24 2.68 -13.44
N LEU A 61 9.37 1.38 -13.12
CA LEU A 61 8.25 0.44 -13.15
C LEU A 61 7.15 0.84 -12.15
N LEU A 62 7.52 1.13 -10.90
CA LEU A 62 6.59 1.58 -9.86
C LEU A 62 5.86 2.86 -10.29
N PHE A 63 6.61 3.83 -10.82
CA PHE A 63 6.02 5.07 -11.33
C PHE A 63 5.06 4.82 -12.49
N ALA A 64 5.42 3.96 -13.45
CA ALA A 64 4.55 3.59 -14.55
C ALA A 64 3.24 2.96 -14.06
N PHE A 65 3.29 2.04 -13.09
CA PHE A 65 2.10 1.47 -12.48
C PHE A 65 1.25 2.50 -11.74
N MET A 66 1.87 3.46 -11.05
CA MET A 66 1.15 4.57 -10.43
C MET A 66 0.38 5.40 -11.47
N VAL A 67 1.02 5.73 -12.60
CA VAL A 67 0.37 6.48 -13.68
C VAL A 67 -0.79 5.70 -14.28
N VAL A 68 -0.60 4.42 -14.62
CA VAL A 68 -1.66 3.55 -15.15
C VAL A 68 -2.85 3.47 -14.18
N SER A 69 -2.56 3.23 -12.90
CA SER A 69 -3.60 3.14 -11.86
C SER A 69 -4.35 4.47 -11.68
N ALA A 70 -3.66 5.60 -11.77
CA ALA A 70 -4.29 6.92 -11.72
C ALA A 70 -5.23 7.14 -12.92
N GLN A 71 -4.83 6.73 -14.11
CA GLN A 71 -5.69 6.80 -15.32
C GLN A 71 -6.92 5.89 -15.18
N MET A 72 -6.76 4.68 -14.65
CA MET A 72 -7.88 3.78 -14.38
C MET A 72 -8.87 4.37 -13.37
N ARG A 73 -8.35 5.05 -12.35
CA ARG A 73 -9.17 5.76 -11.36
C ARG A 73 -9.95 6.91 -12.01
N LEU A 74 -9.28 7.75 -12.78
CA LEU A 74 -9.90 8.87 -13.51
C LEU A 74 -10.93 8.39 -14.55
N GLY A 75 -10.67 7.26 -15.18
CA GLY A 75 -11.58 6.61 -16.12
C GLY A 75 -12.80 5.94 -15.46
N GLY A 76 -12.95 6.00 -14.13
CA GLY A 76 -14.10 5.42 -13.42
C GLY A 76 -14.11 3.89 -13.36
N PHE A 77 -12.99 3.23 -13.66
CA PHE A 77 -12.90 1.78 -13.65
C PHE A 77 -13.25 1.16 -12.28
N TYR A 78 -12.71 1.72 -11.20
CA TYR A 78 -12.99 1.23 -9.85
C TYR A 78 -14.43 1.49 -9.43
N ASP A 79 -15.03 2.61 -9.89
CA ASP A 79 -16.46 2.90 -9.70
C ASP A 79 -17.31 1.85 -10.39
N TRP A 80 -16.98 1.53 -11.63
CA TRP A 80 -17.67 0.50 -12.40
C TRP A 80 -17.58 -0.88 -11.71
N VAL A 81 -16.38 -1.29 -11.27
CA VAL A 81 -16.18 -2.57 -10.53
C VAL A 81 -17.06 -2.59 -9.28
N THR A 82 -17.00 -1.54 -8.46
CA THR A 82 -17.74 -1.48 -7.20
C THR A 82 -19.25 -1.45 -7.41
N HIS A 83 -19.74 -0.73 -8.42
CA HIS A 83 -21.15 -0.74 -8.79
C HIS A 83 -21.62 -2.12 -9.26
N LYS A 84 -20.80 -2.82 -10.04
CA LYS A 84 -21.09 -4.22 -10.44
C LYS A 84 -21.17 -5.13 -9.22
N LEU A 85 -20.22 -5.04 -8.30
CA LEU A 85 -20.24 -5.80 -7.05
C LEU A 85 -21.45 -5.48 -6.19
N ALA A 86 -21.77 -4.19 -6.02
CA ALA A 86 -22.93 -3.75 -5.25
C ALA A 86 -24.26 -4.17 -5.88
N GLY A 87 -24.32 -4.31 -7.19
CA GLY A 87 -25.51 -4.75 -7.94
C GLY A 87 -25.77 -6.26 -7.89
N LEU A 88 -24.81 -7.08 -7.42
CA LEU A 88 -25.01 -8.50 -7.32
C LEU A 88 -26.06 -8.81 -6.22
N ALA A 89 -27.11 -9.55 -6.56
CA ALA A 89 -28.13 -10.00 -5.63
C ALA A 89 -27.65 -11.18 -4.77
N LEU A 90 -26.53 -10.98 -4.08
CA LEU A 90 -25.88 -11.97 -3.24
C LEU A 90 -26.09 -11.66 -1.76
N GLY A 91 -26.13 -12.70 -0.93
CA GLY A 91 -26.07 -12.54 0.51
C GLY A 91 -24.74 -11.95 0.99
N PRO A 92 -24.67 -11.46 2.23
CA PRO A 92 -23.48 -10.77 2.76
C PRO A 92 -22.20 -11.61 2.67
N ALA A 93 -22.26 -12.91 3.00
CA ALA A 93 -21.11 -13.80 2.96
C ALA A 93 -20.60 -14.04 1.53
N SER A 94 -21.50 -14.26 0.57
CA SER A 94 -21.14 -14.47 -0.83
C SER A 94 -20.58 -13.19 -1.46
N LEU A 95 -21.15 -12.03 -1.09
CA LEU A 95 -20.65 -10.72 -1.52
C LEU A 95 -19.22 -10.48 -1.00
N LEU A 96 -18.96 -10.84 0.26
CA LEU A 96 -17.64 -10.78 0.86
C LEU A 96 -16.63 -11.65 0.08
N GLY A 97 -17.02 -12.90 -0.23
CA GLY A 97 -16.19 -13.82 -1.01
C GLY A 97 -15.85 -13.28 -2.40
N VAL A 98 -16.84 -12.75 -3.12
CA VAL A 98 -16.61 -12.12 -4.45
C VAL A 98 -15.72 -10.89 -4.33
N LEU A 99 -15.92 -10.06 -3.30
CA LEU A 99 -15.05 -8.91 -3.04
C LEU A 99 -13.59 -9.33 -2.85
N VAL A 100 -13.34 -10.37 -2.05
CA VAL A 100 -11.97 -10.89 -1.80
C VAL A 100 -11.32 -11.32 -3.13
N VAL A 101 -12.02 -12.10 -3.94
CA VAL A 101 -11.50 -12.58 -5.23
C VAL A 101 -11.22 -11.42 -6.18
N VAL A 102 -12.15 -10.47 -6.31
CA VAL A 102 -11.99 -9.32 -7.21
C VAL A 102 -10.86 -8.41 -6.72
N SER A 103 -10.78 -8.13 -5.41
CA SER A 103 -9.72 -7.28 -4.85
C SER A 103 -8.35 -7.92 -5.00
N ALA A 104 -8.22 -9.23 -4.77
CA ALA A 104 -6.99 -9.97 -5.00
C ALA A 104 -6.56 -9.95 -6.49
N ALA A 105 -7.50 -10.19 -7.39
CA ALA A 105 -7.23 -10.14 -8.83
C ALA A 105 -6.81 -8.75 -9.31
N LEU A 106 -7.45 -7.69 -8.80
CA LEU A 106 -7.07 -6.31 -9.12
C LEU A 106 -5.70 -5.97 -8.54
N SER A 107 -5.40 -6.41 -7.33
CA SER A 107 -4.13 -6.18 -6.67
C SER A 107 -2.96 -6.93 -7.32
N ALA A 108 -3.21 -8.06 -7.95
CA ALA A 108 -2.20 -8.77 -8.74
C ALA A 108 -1.75 -7.99 -9.98
N VAL A 109 -2.60 -7.09 -10.50
CA VAL A 109 -2.32 -6.27 -11.69
C VAL A 109 -1.93 -4.84 -11.30
N PHE A 110 -2.58 -4.30 -10.27
CA PHE A 110 -2.37 -2.93 -9.79
C PHE A 110 -1.73 -2.93 -8.41
N SER A 111 -1.24 -1.76 -7.97
CA SER A 111 -0.74 -1.62 -6.60
C SER A 111 -1.89 -1.78 -5.57
N ASN A 112 -1.63 -2.56 -4.52
CA ASN A 112 -2.56 -2.81 -3.41
C ASN A 112 -3.09 -1.51 -2.78
N ASP A 113 -2.22 -0.51 -2.60
CA ASP A 113 -2.57 0.79 -2.01
C ASP A 113 -3.63 1.51 -2.84
N ILE A 114 -3.50 1.46 -4.16
CA ILE A 114 -4.43 2.14 -5.07
C ILE A 114 -5.78 1.42 -5.10
N VAL A 115 -5.77 0.08 -5.10
CA VAL A 115 -7.00 -0.71 -5.03
C VAL A 115 -7.75 -0.38 -3.74
N CYS A 116 -7.07 -0.35 -2.59
CA CYS A 116 -7.66 0.02 -1.32
C CYS A 116 -8.20 1.45 -1.31
N LEU A 117 -7.40 2.44 -1.73
CA LEU A 117 -7.79 3.85 -1.72
C LEU A 117 -8.96 4.14 -2.66
N ALA A 118 -9.02 3.48 -3.81
CA ALA A 118 -10.09 3.68 -4.77
C ALA A 118 -11.38 2.98 -4.36
N MET A 119 -11.30 1.74 -3.88
CA MET A 119 -12.48 0.92 -3.59
C MET A 119 -13.09 1.17 -2.20
N ALA A 120 -12.29 1.57 -1.21
CA ALA A 120 -12.78 1.72 0.17
C ALA A 120 -13.98 2.69 0.31
N PRO A 121 -13.94 3.94 -0.20
CA PRO A 121 -15.05 4.86 -0.08
C PRO A 121 -16.31 4.35 -0.79
N LEU A 122 -16.15 3.75 -1.98
CA LEU A 122 -17.24 3.21 -2.76
C LEU A 122 -17.88 2.00 -2.07
N LEU A 123 -17.05 1.16 -1.44
CA LEU A 123 -17.50 -0.01 -0.69
C LEU A 123 -18.29 0.40 0.56
N VAL A 124 -17.87 1.45 1.26
CA VAL A 124 -18.60 2.00 2.41
C VAL A 124 -19.99 2.48 1.97
N ASP A 125 -20.08 3.21 0.86
CA ASP A 125 -21.36 3.68 0.33
C ASP A 125 -22.26 2.51 -0.09
N ALA A 126 -21.72 1.51 -0.79
CA ALA A 126 -22.44 0.31 -1.19
C ALA A 126 -22.95 -0.49 0.01
N CYS A 127 -22.17 -0.65 1.06
CA CYS A 127 -22.58 -1.31 2.30
C CYS A 127 -23.71 -0.53 3.00
N ARG A 128 -23.60 0.80 3.08
CA ARG A 128 -24.62 1.67 3.68
C ARG A 128 -25.96 1.55 2.93
N ARG A 129 -25.94 1.58 1.61
CA ARG A 129 -27.16 1.42 0.78
C ARG A 129 -27.85 0.07 0.99
N ARG A 130 -27.09 -0.96 1.34
CA ARG A 130 -27.60 -2.32 1.61
C ARG A 130 -27.90 -2.57 3.10
N GLY A 131 -27.67 -1.61 3.98
CA GLY A 131 -27.85 -1.80 5.43
C GLY A 131 -26.83 -2.77 6.04
N LEU A 132 -25.66 -2.94 5.41
CA LEU A 132 -24.58 -3.83 5.86
C LEU A 132 -23.55 -3.04 6.68
N ALA A 133 -22.96 -3.69 7.70
CA ALA A 133 -21.83 -3.12 8.42
C ALA A 133 -20.59 -3.08 7.50
N PRO A 134 -19.95 -1.91 7.29
CA PRO A 134 -18.84 -1.80 6.32
C PRO A 134 -17.52 -2.40 6.83
N VAL A 135 -17.33 -2.53 8.15
CA VAL A 135 -16.05 -2.94 8.75
C VAL A 135 -15.56 -4.30 8.25
N PRO A 136 -16.37 -5.38 8.22
CA PRO A 136 -15.90 -6.67 7.70
C PRO A 136 -15.45 -6.60 6.24
N PHE A 137 -16.14 -5.80 5.43
CA PHE A 137 -15.83 -5.64 4.00
C PHE A 137 -14.55 -4.82 3.80
N LEU A 138 -14.31 -3.79 4.60
CA LEU A 138 -13.07 -3.03 4.56
C LEU A 138 -11.85 -3.85 5.01
N LEU A 139 -12.02 -4.67 6.06
CA LEU A 139 -10.98 -5.60 6.49
C LEU A 139 -10.67 -6.63 5.40
N ALA A 140 -11.70 -7.19 4.77
CA ALA A 140 -11.53 -8.12 3.67
C ALA A 140 -10.83 -7.47 2.47
N LEU A 141 -11.18 -6.24 2.11
CA LEU A 141 -10.50 -5.46 1.07
C LEU A 141 -9.01 -5.28 1.39
N ALA A 142 -8.70 -4.83 2.61
CA ALA A 142 -7.32 -4.61 3.04
C ALA A 142 -6.49 -5.90 3.05
N CYS A 143 -7.06 -7.03 3.51
CA CYS A 143 -6.37 -8.32 3.48
C CYS A 143 -6.23 -8.86 2.05
N ALA A 144 -7.29 -8.80 1.25
CA ALA A 144 -7.32 -9.35 -0.10
C ALA A 144 -6.38 -8.59 -1.06
N SER A 145 -6.25 -7.28 -0.89
CA SER A 145 -5.33 -6.47 -1.69
C SER A 145 -3.84 -6.81 -1.47
N ASN A 146 -3.51 -7.55 -0.44
CA ASN A 146 -2.14 -8.03 -0.18
C ASN A 146 -1.91 -9.50 -0.64
N ILE A 147 -2.89 -10.12 -1.27
CA ILE A 147 -2.77 -11.50 -1.80
C ILE A 147 -2.19 -11.49 -3.22
N GLY A 148 -2.44 -10.41 -3.97
CA GLY A 148 -2.05 -10.25 -5.37
C GLY A 148 -0.63 -9.78 -5.60
#